data_cddc9d8aa769cfef0558b3113ceaf7db
#
_entry.id   cddc9d8aa769cfef0558b3113ceaf7db
#
_cell.length_a   1.000
_cell.length_b   1.000
_cell.length_c   1.000
_cell.angle_alpha   90.00
_cell.angle_beta   90.00
_cell.angle_gamma   90.00
#
_symmetry.space_group_name_H-M   'P 1'
#
loop_
_entity.id
_entity.type
_entity.pdbx_description
1 polymer ?
#
loop_
_entity_poly.entity_id
_entity_poly.type
_entity_poly.pdbx_seq_one_letter_code
_entity_poly.pdbx_strand_id
1 'polypeptide(L)'
;DAGICIEVVKKLGGRFPILGVCLGHQAICTAYGGTVSYAKELMHGKQSVAKLTGSCALFEGLPDSIPVARYHSLALLKDTLPDCLTITAQTEDGEVMAVAHKDYPVFGLQFHPESILTPDGKTILQNFIHLVSSK
;
A
#
# COMPACT_ATOMS: atom_id res chain seq x y z
N ASP A 1 -8.24 12.53 -10.33
CA ASP A 1 -8.86 12.38 -9.01
C ASP A 1 -9.03 10.90 -8.65
N ALA A 2 -9.60 10.62 -7.49
CA ALA A 2 -9.76 9.25 -7.01
C ALA A 2 -10.63 8.38 -7.93
N GLY A 3 -11.64 8.98 -8.56
CA GLY A 3 -12.51 8.25 -9.48
C GLY A 3 -11.77 7.74 -10.70
N ILE A 4 -10.88 8.54 -11.25
CA ILE A 4 -10.05 8.11 -12.38
C ILE A 4 -9.09 7.02 -11.96
N CYS A 5 -8.49 7.14 -10.77
CA CYS A 5 -7.58 6.11 -10.25
C CYS A 5 -8.29 4.76 -10.07
N ILE A 6 -9.52 4.75 -9.57
CA ILE A 6 -10.31 3.53 -9.39
C ILE A 6 -10.57 2.88 -10.75
N GLU A 7 -10.94 3.66 -11.76
CA GLU A 7 -11.17 3.14 -13.11
C GLU A 7 -9.91 2.52 -13.71
N VAL A 8 -8.76 3.17 -13.53
CA VAL A 8 -7.47 2.66 -14.01
C VAL A 8 -7.17 1.30 -13.37
N VAL A 9 -7.35 1.18 -12.07
CA VAL A 9 -7.09 -0.08 -11.37
C VAL A 9 -8.00 -1.19 -11.89
N LYS A 10 -9.29 -0.90 -12.05
CA LYS A 10 -10.25 -1.89 -12.53
C LYS A 10 -9.92 -2.38 -13.94
N LYS A 11 -9.50 -1.47 -14.83
CA LYS A 11 -9.25 -1.81 -16.23
C LYS A 11 -7.88 -2.44 -16.46
N LEU A 12 -6.86 -2.00 -15.73
CA LEU A 12 -5.47 -2.37 -16.01
C LEU A 12 -4.84 -3.30 -14.98
N GLY A 13 -5.48 -3.50 -13.83
CA GLY A 13 -4.89 -4.27 -12.74
C GLY A 13 -4.50 -5.70 -13.11
N GLY A 14 -5.25 -6.34 -13.99
CA GLY A 14 -4.94 -7.70 -14.45
C GLY A 14 -3.94 -7.77 -15.59
N ARG A 15 -3.49 -6.61 -16.12
CA ARG A 15 -2.60 -6.54 -17.29
C ARG A 15 -1.22 -6.00 -16.99
N PHE A 16 -1.12 -5.05 -16.06
CA PHE A 16 0.11 -4.32 -15.79
C PHE A 16 0.39 -4.28 -14.30
N PRO A 17 1.67 -4.28 -13.90
CA PRO A 17 2.02 -3.99 -12.52
C PRO A 17 1.56 -2.60 -12.13
N ILE A 18 0.93 -2.47 -10.96
CA ILE A 18 0.42 -1.20 -10.45
C ILE A 18 0.92 -1.02 -9.02
N LEU A 19 1.47 0.17 -8.75
CA LEU A 19 1.82 0.59 -7.40
C LEU A 19 1.04 1.86 -7.10
N GLY A 20 0.14 1.79 -6.11
CA GLY A 20 -0.60 2.95 -5.64
C GLY A 20 -0.05 3.44 -4.31
N VAL A 21 0.19 4.75 -4.20
CA VAL A 21 0.73 5.37 -3.00
C VAL A 21 -0.30 6.34 -2.43
N CYS A 22 -0.57 6.23 -1.15
CA CYS A 22 -1.53 7.07 -0.41
C CYS A 22 -2.92 7.06 -1.07
N LEU A 23 -3.31 8.09 -1.82
CA LEU A 23 -4.58 8.12 -2.54
C LEU A 23 -4.69 6.97 -3.54
N GLY A 24 -3.59 6.60 -4.20
CA GLY A 24 -3.56 5.45 -5.11
C GLY A 24 -3.81 4.13 -4.40
N HIS A 25 -3.24 3.96 -3.20
CA HIS A 25 -3.52 2.80 -2.36
C HIS A 25 -5.01 2.73 -1.98
N GLN A 26 -5.58 3.86 -1.59
CA GLN A 26 -6.99 3.93 -1.23
C GLN A 26 -7.88 3.60 -2.44
N ALA A 27 -7.49 4.06 -3.63
CA ALA A 27 -8.19 3.75 -4.87
C ALA A 27 -8.16 2.23 -5.18
N ILE A 28 -7.02 1.59 -4.94
CA ILE A 28 -6.89 0.13 -5.10
C ILE A 28 -7.85 -0.59 -4.15
N CYS A 29 -7.84 -0.20 -2.88
CA CYS A 29 -8.72 -0.82 -1.89
C CYS A 29 -10.20 -0.67 -2.29
N THR A 30 -10.60 0.52 -2.72
CA THR A 30 -11.96 0.79 -3.16
C THR A 30 -12.32 0.04 -4.43
N ALA A 31 -11.39 -0.03 -5.40
CA ALA A 31 -11.64 -0.70 -6.68
C ALA A 31 -11.97 -2.17 -6.50
N TYR A 32 -11.36 -2.81 -5.50
CA TYR A 32 -11.60 -4.23 -5.24
C TYR A 32 -12.64 -4.50 -4.15
N GLY A 33 -13.34 -3.46 -3.67
CA GLY A 33 -14.50 -3.63 -2.81
C GLY A 33 -14.31 -3.29 -1.34
N GLY A 34 -13.14 -2.77 -0.96
CA GLY A 34 -12.89 -2.33 0.41
C GLY A 34 -13.52 -0.96 0.69
N THR A 35 -13.63 -0.61 1.96
CA THR A 35 -14.14 0.69 2.39
C THR A 35 -13.03 1.52 3.01
N VAL A 36 -12.85 2.73 2.52
CA VAL A 36 -11.90 3.70 3.05
C VAL A 36 -12.68 4.70 3.91
N SER A 37 -12.21 4.93 5.13
CA SER A 37 -12.86 5.85 6.06
C SER A 37 -11.78 6.57 6.87
N TYR A 38 -12.18 7.32 7.88
CA TYR A 38 -11.23 8.07 8.69
C TYR A 38 -10.26 7.14 9.41
N ALA A 39 -8.98 7.50 9.37
CA ALA A 39 -7.95 6.79 10.12
C ALA A 39 -8.17 7.00 11.62
N LYS A 40 -7.58 6.11 12.44
CA LYS A 40 -7.68 6.21 13.89
C LYS A 40 -7.08 7.52 14.41
N GLU A 41 -6.05 8.02 13.74
CA GLU A 41 -5.43 9.31 14.04
C GLU A 41 -5.17 10.08 12.76
N LEU A 42 -5.30 11.40 12.83
CA LEU A 42 -4.94 12.27 11.72
C LEU A 42 -3.42 12.33 11.64
N MET A 43 -2.86 12.00 10.48
CA MET A 43 -1.41 11.92 10.27
C MET A 43 -0.91 13.02 9.36
N HIS A 44 0.02 13.84 9.88
CA HIS A 44 0.66 14.93 9.13
C HIS A 44 2.17 14.80 9.26
N GLY A 45 2.78 14.04 8.34
CA GLY A 45 4.23 13.92 8.32
C GLY A 45 4.82 13.23 9.53
N LYS A 46 4.10 12.30 10.13
CA LYS A 46 4.59 11.53 11.27
C LYS A 46 5.24 10.25 10.80
N GLN A 47 6.30 9.85 11.50
CA GLN A 47 6.89 8.54 11.30
C GLN A 47 6.25 7.53 12.23
N SER A 48 5.87 6.38 11.70
CA SER A 48 5.35 5.26 12.47
C SER A 48 6.13 4.01 12.08
N VAL A 49 6.01 2.96 12.90
CA VAL A 49 6.62 1.67 12.56
C VAL A 49 5.55 0.77 11.97
N ALA A 50 5.80 0.27 10.77
CA ALA A 50 4.94 -0.69 10.11
C ALA A 50 5.56 -2.08 10.22
N LYS A 51 4.77 -3.03 10.70
CA LYS A 51 5.17 -4.44 10.74
C LYS A 51 4.81 -5.06 9.40
N LEU A 52 5.80 -5.64 8.73
CA LEU A 52 5.60 -6.32 7.45
C LEU A 52 5.09 -7.73 7.72
N THR A 53 4.01 -8.10 7.05
CA THR A 53 3.37 -9.40 7.24
C THR A 53 3.25 -10.13 5.91
N GLY A 54 3.42 -11.44 5.94
CA GLY A 54 3.35 -12.25 4.76
C GLY A 54 4.58 -12.10 3.86
N SER A 55 4.51 -12.72 2.70
CA SER A 55 5.56 -12.64 1.69
C SER A 55 5.13 -11.67 0.61
N CYS A 56 5.87 -10.58 0.43
CA CYS A 56 5.55 -9.56 -0.57
C CYS A 56 6.82 -9.18 -1.32
N ALA A 57 6.76 -9.20 -2.64
CA ALA A 57 7.90 -8.89 -3.49
C ALA A 57 8.45 -7.47 -3.26
N LEU A 58 7.58 -6.52 -2.90
CA LEU A 58 8.01 -5.15 -2.63
C LEU A 58 8.91 -5.04 -1.41
N PHE A 59 8.78 -5.96 -0.47
CA PHE A 59 9.50 -5.89 0.80
C PHE A 59 10.70 -6.84 0.87
N GLU A 60 11.08 -7.38 -0.26
CA GLU A 60 12.24 -8.27 -0.33
C GLU A 60 13.50 -7.54 0.13
N GLY A 61 14.25 -8.17 1.02
CA GLY A 61 15.48 -7.61 1.56
C GLY A 61 15.28 -6.67 2.75
N LEU A 62 14.03 -6.48 3.20
CA LEU A 62 13.74 -5.61 4.34
C LEU A 62 13.55 -6.41 5.63
N PRO A 63 13.81 -5.78 6.81
CA PRO A 63 13.52 -6.41 8.09
C PRO A 63 12.02 -6.54 8.33
N ASP A 64 11.64 -7.20 9.42
CA ASP A 64 10.24 -7.45 9.76
C ASP A 64 9.43 -6.19 10.07
N SER A 65 10.10 -5.12 10.46
CA SER A 65 9.45 -3.84 10.77
C SER A 65 10.28 -2.71 10.20
N ILE A 66 9.62 -1.71 9.62
CA ILE A 66 10.29 -0.56 9.03
C ILE A 66 9.60 0.74 9.46
N PRO A 67 10.37 1.84 9.59
CA PRO A 67 9.75 3.15 9.78
C PRO A 67 9.15 3.66 8.48
N VAL A 68 7.97 4.25 8.57
CA VAL A 68 7.23 4.75 7.40
C VAL A 68 6.66 6.13 7.67
N ALA A 69 6.59 6.95 6.63
CA ALA A 69 6.02 8.30 6.71
C ALA A 69 4.53 8.25 6.45
N ARG A 70 3.75 8.84 7.34
CA ARG A 70 2.29 8.87 7.24
C ARG A 70 1.79 10.30 7.05
N TYR A 71 0.98 10.48 5.99
CA TYR A 71 0.39 11.78 5.63
C TYR A 71 -1.07 11.58 5.24
N HIS A 72 -1.84 10.86 6.07
CA HIS A 72 -3.20 10.50 5.67
C HIS A 72 -4.21 10.74 6.78
N SER A 73 -5.43 11.09 6.38
CA SER A 73 -6.58 11.17 7.28
C SER A 73 -7.58 10.05 7.02
N LEU A 74 -7.39 9.30 5.93
CA LEU A 74 -8.25 8.17 5.56
C LEU A 74 -7.42 6.91 5.46
N ALA A 75 -8.05 5.76 5.75
CA ALA A 75 -7.40 4.46 5.68
C ALA A 75 -8.44 3.39 5.36
N LEU A 76 -7.97 2.26 4.84
CA LEU A 76 -8.83 1.09 4.63
C LEU A 76 -9.34 0.58 5.97
N LEU A 77 -10.65 0.39 6.08
CA LEU A 77 -11.23 -0.29 7.22
C LEU A 77 -10.89 -1.77 7.12
N LYS A 78 -10.12 -2.27 8.09
CA LYS A 78 -9.59 -3.63 8.08
C LYS A 78 -10.69 -4.68 7.93
N ASP A 79 -11.84 -4.45 8.56
CA ASP A 79 -12.98 -5.39 8.52
C ASP A 79 -13.61 -5.48 7.14
N THR A 80 -13.31 -4.54 6.24
CA THR A 80 -13.85 -4.53 4.87
C THR A 80 -12.83 -5.02 3.84
N LEU A 81 -11.72 -5.61 4.28
CA LEU A 81 -10.67 -6.10 3.37
C LEU A 81 -11.28 -7.08 2.37
N PRO A 82 -11.18 -6.80 1.05
CA PRO A 82 -11.67 -7.74 0.04
C PRO A 82 -10.87 -9.05 0.04
N ASP A 83 -11.52 -10.14 -0.33
CA ASP A 83 -10.88 -11.46 -0.35
C ASP A 83 -9.67 -11.52 -1.30
N CYS A 84 -9.66 -10.69 -2.35
CA CYS A 84 -8.57 -10.69 -3.33
C CYS A 84 -7.34 -9.91 -2.88
N LEU A 85 -7.42 -9.17 -1.76
CA LEU A 85 -6.29 -8.42 -1.24
C LEU A 85 -5.75 -9.03 0.04
N THR A 86 -4.44 -8.92 0.22
CA THR A 86 -3.76 -9.36 1.44
C THR A 86 -3.12 -8.15 2.10
N ILE A 87 -3.25 -8.03 3.42
CA ILE A 87 -2.54 -7.00 4.17
C ILE A 87 -1.07 -7.41 4.26
N THR A 88 -0.18 -6.54 3.76
CA THR A 88 1.27 -6.81 3.75
C THR A 88 2.05 -5.93 4.73
N ALA A 89 1.43 -4.91 5.29
CA ALA A 89 2.02 -4.11 6.35
C ALA A 89 0.92 -3.45 7.18
N GLN A 90 1.15 -3.34 8.49
CA GLN A 90 0.23 -2.63 9.36
C GLN A 90 0.99 -2.07 10.55
N THR A 91 0.46 -1.01 11.14
CA THR A 91 1.04 -0.43 12.34
C THR A 91 0.62 -1.23 13.57
N GLU A 92 1.27 -0.93 14.69
CA GLU A 92 0.97 -1.61 15.96
C GLU A 92 -0.47 -1.43 16.40
N ASP A 93 -1.06 -0.27 16.11
CA ASP A 93 -2.46 0.01 16.42
C ASP A 93 -3.45 -0.63 15.41
N GLY A 94 -2.94 -1.40 14.46
CA GLY A 94 -3.78 -2.14 13.51
C GLY A 94 -4.19 -1.38 12.26
N GLU A 95 -3.58 -0.23 11.99
CA GLU A 95 -3.85 0.53 10.77
C GLU A 95 -3.18 -0.15 9.57
N VAL A 96 -3.94 -0.39 8.50
CA VAL A 96 -3.41 -1.03 7.29
C VAL A 96 -2.49 -0.06 6.56
N MET A 97 -1.24 -0.46 6.36
CA MET A 97 -0.22 0.35 5.71
C MET A 97 0.12 -0.13 4.30
N ALA A 98 -0.14 -1.38 3.97
CA ALA A 98 0.10 -1.88 2.63
C ALA A 98 -0.79 -3.07 2.34
N VAL A 99 -1.17 -3.20 1.07
CA VAL A 99 -1.94 -4.35 0.57
C VAL A 99 -1.33 -4.84 -0.73
N ALA A 100 -1.58 -6.10 -1.06
CA ALA A 100 -1.21 -6.68 -2.34
C ALA A 100 -2.34 -7.56 -2.84
N HIS A 101 -2.59 -7.53 -4.15
CA HIS A 101 -3.55 -8.44 -4.77
C HIS A 101 -2.97 -9.85 -4.76
N LYS A 102 -3.80 -10.83 -4.51
CA LYS A 102 -3.36 -12.24 -4.42
C LYS A 102 -2.90 -12.81 -5.77
N ASP A 103 -3.52 -12.36 -6.86
CA ASP A 103 -3.27 -12.93 -8.20
C ASP A 103 -2.58 -11.96 -9.16
N TYR A 104 -2.77 -10.65 -8.99
CA TYR A 104 -2.26 -9.63 -9.90
C TYR A 104 -1.12 -8.85 -9.25
N PRO A 105 -0.17 -8.30 -10.04
CA PRO A 105 0.90 -7.47 -9.48
C PRO A 105 0.40 -6.05 -9.17
N VAL A 106 -0.60 -5.96 -8.29
CA VAL A 106 -1.19 -4.70 -7.85
C VAL A 106 -0.87 -4.54 -6.36
N PHE A 107 -0.22 -3.43 -6.03
CA PHE A 107 0.27 -3.16 -4.68
C PHE A 107 -0.17 -1.78 -4.23
N GLY A 108 -0.57 -1.65 -2.97
CA GLY A 108 -0.92 -0.38 -2.38
C GLY A 108 -0.07 -0.08 -1.15
N LEU A 109 0.44 1.15 -1.06
CA LEU A 109 1.18 1.65 0.10
C LEU A 109 0.44 2.87 0.64
N GLN A 110 -0.01 2.81 1.89
CA GLN A 110 -0.63 3.96 2.55
C GLN A 110 0.40 5.02 2.91
N PHE A 111 1.64 4.61 3.15
CA PHE A 111 2.74 5.52 3.47
C PHE A 111 3.43 6.01 2.20
N HIS A 112 4.28 7.02 2.37
CA HIS A 112 5.03 7.63 1.28
C HIS A 112 6.45 7.05 1.20
N PRO A 113 6.74 6.17 0.24
CA PRO A 113 8.08 5.57 0.12
C PRO A 113 9.16 6.59 -0.31
N GLU A 114 8.73 7.68 -0.95
CA GLU A 114 9.67 8.71 -1.39
C GLU A 114 10.11 9.65 -0.26
N SER A 115 9.41 9.64 0.88
CA SER A 115 9.69 10.54 2.00
C SER A 115 10.97 10.17 2.74
N ILE A 116 11.70 11.18 3.22
CA ILE A 116 12.86 10.97 4.07
C ILE A 116 12.50 10.23 5.36
N LEU A 117 11.22 10.30 5.78
CA LEU A 117 10.73 9.57 6.95
C LEU A 117 10.48 8.09 6.68
N THR A 118 10.65 7.65 5.44
CA THR A 118 10.61 6.23 5.06
C THR A 118 11.99 5.83 4.53
N PRO A 119 12.97 5.54 5.42
CA PRO A 119 14.35 5.28 4.97
C PRO A 119 14.48 4.10 4.02
N ASP A 120 13.61 3.09 4.14
CA ASP A 120 13.64 1.91 3.28
C ASP A 120 12.82 2.07 2.01
N GLY A 121 12.26 3.27 1.77
CA GLY A 121 11.39 3.52 0.63
C GLY A 121 12.07 3.31 -0.71
N LYS A 122 13.36 3.66 -0.83
CA LYS A 122 14.11 3.46 -2.05
C LYS A 122 14.18 1.98 -2.43
N THR A 123 14.41 1.11 -1.46
CA THR A 123 14.44 -0.33 -1.68
C THR A 123 13.10 -0.84 -2.16
N ILE A 124 12.01 -0.35 -1.57
CA ILE A 124 10.65 -0.72 -1.98
C ILE A 124 10.41 -0.31 -3.45
N LEU A 125 10.76 0.91 -3.80
CA LEU A 125 10.58 1.39 -5.18
C LEU A 125 11.45 0.63 -6.16
N GLN A 126 12.69 0.30 -5.80
CA GLN A 126 13.58 -0.51 -6.62
C GLN A 126 13.02 -1.92 -6.81
N ASN A 127 12.43 -2.51 -5.77
CA ASN A 127 11.79 -3.81 -5.87
C ASN A 127 10.63 -3.79 -6.87
N PHE A 128 9.83 -2.73 -6.86
CA PHE A 128 8.74 -2.59 -7.82
C PHE A 128 9.26 -2.44 -9.24
N ILE A 129 10.27 -1.59 -9.45
CA ILE A 129 10.89 -1.40 -10.77
C ILE A 129 11.45 -2.72 -11.28
N HIS A 130 12.11 -3.48 -10.42
CA HIS A 130 12.66 -4.78 -10.77
C HIS A 130 11.57 -5.76 -11.21
N LEU A 131 10.45 -5.75 -10.52
CA LEU A 131 9.30 -6.58 -10.84
C LEU A 131 8.70 -6.21 -12.20
N VAL A 132 8.60 -4.91 -12.50
CA VAL A 132 8.14 -4.43 -13.81
C VAL A 132 9.10 -4.86 -14.92
N SER A 133 10.41 -4.74 -14.68
CA SER A 133 11.44 -5.03 -15.68
C SER A 133 11.55 -6.52 -16.01
N SER A 134 11.11 -7.40 -15.11
CA SER A 134 11.20 -8.85 -15.32
C SER A 134 10.01 -9.41 -16.10
N LYS A 135 9.10 -8.55 -16.52
CA LYS A 135 7.91 -8.95 -17.28
C LYS A 135 8.06 -8.81 -18.79
#